data_46570dec7589b10a85eca1c7ba4c077b
#
_entry.id   46570dec7589b10a85eca1c7ba4c077b
#
_cell.length_a   1.000
_cell.length_b   1.000
_cell.length_c   1.000
_cell.angle_alpha   90.00
_cell.angle_beta   90.00
_cell.angle_gamma   90.00
#
_symmetry.space_group_name_H-M   'P 1'
#
loop_
_entity.id
_entity.type
_entity.pdbx_description
1 polymer ?
#
loop_
_entity_poly.entity_id
_entity_poly.type
_entity_poly.pdbx_seq_one_letter_code
_entity_poly.pdbx_strand_id
1 'polypeptide(L)'
;MNEILVCNPSYFGINYEINSWMSVDNDVDHDKASRQWLNLTNKLLGCGAKLHFIEPDARFPDMVFTANAGLVHKKTRTVILSNFRHRERQGEKQLFKDWFLNNGYRVIELPESICFEGEGDALFLGDTLFLGYGFRTDLASHKIIADTLNVDYISCELVDPYFYHLDTCLMPMDDRVVFF
;
A
#
# COMPACT_ATOMS: atom_id res chain seq x y z
N MET A 1 9.01 16.21 7.36
CA MET A 1 8.86 15.05 8.28
C MET A 1 8.02 14.02 7.55
N ASN A 2 8.47 12.77 7.48
CA ASN A 2 7.70 11.71 6.84
C ASN A 2 6.61 11.23 7.80
N GLU A 3 5.36 11.20 7.33
CA GLU A 3 4.22 10.63 8.05
C GLU A 3 3.95 9.23 7.47
N ILE A 4 3.80 8.23 8.32
CA ILE A 4 3.65 6.82 7.91
C ILE A 4 2.46 6.24 8.66
N LEU A 5 1.52 5.64 7.92
CA LEU A 5 0.43 4.85 8.48
C LEU A 5 0.93 3.43 8.78
N VAL A 6 0.64 2.93 9.96
CA VAL A 6 0.98 1.58 10.37
C VAL A 6 -0.22 0.89 11.03
N CYS A 7 -0.32 -0.42 10.85
CA CYS A 7 -1.29 -1.29 11.50
C CYS A 7 -0.53 -2.35 12.29
N ASN A 8 -0.92 -2.61 13.53
CA ASN A 8 -0.24 -3.64 14.32
C ASN A 8 -0.63 -5.06 13.86
N PRO A 9 0.24 -6.07 14.04
CA PRO A 9 0.06 -7.42 13.51
C PRO A 9 -0.79 -8.33 14.41
N SER A 10 -1.69 -7.81 15.24
CA SER A 10 -2.48 -8.63 16.19
C SER A 10 -3.28 -9.74 15.52
N TYR A 11 -3.72 -9.50 14.28
CA TYR A 11 -4.51 -10.46 13.51
C TYR A 11 -3.80 -10.91 12.23
N PHE A 12 -2.52 -10.57 12.07
CA PHE A 12 -1.76 -11.00 10.91
C PHE A 12 -1.66 -12.53 10.86
N GLY A 13 -2.04 -13.11 9.74
CA GLY A 13 -2.04 -14.56 9.51
C GLY A 13 -2.16 -14.88 8.03
N ILE A 14 -1.76 -16.10 7.66
CA ILE A 14 -1.90 -16.58 6.28
C ILE A 14 -3.12 -17.50 6.21
N ASN A 15 -4.30 -16.91 6.02
CA ASN A 15 -5.58 -17.61 5.98
C ASN A 15 -6.03 -17.97 4.55
N TYR A 16 -5.30 -17.48 3.55
CA TYR A 16 -5.53 -17.66 2.11
C TYR A 16 -4.23 -17.40 1.35
N GLU A 17 -4.22 -17.72 0.06
CA GLU A 17 -3.06 -17.54 -0.81
C GLU A 17 -3.45 -16.65 -1.99
N ILE A 18 -2.90 -15.44 -2.05
CA ILE A 18 -3.16 -14.45 -3.11
C ILE A 18 -1.87 -13.94 -3.79
N ASN A 19 -0.74 -14.52 -3.45
CA ASN A 19 0.55 -14.31 -4.12
C ASN A 19 1.47 -15.52 -3.91
N SER A 20 2.58 -15.55 -4.67
CA SER A 20 3.53 -16.69 -4.68
C SER A 20 4.31 -16.90 -3.38
N TRP A 21 4.25 -15.97 -2.44
CA TRP A 21 4.97 -16.08 -1.15
C TRP A 21 4.10 -16.62 -0.02
N MET A 22 2.79 -16.67 -0.21
CA MET A 22 1.85 -17.12 0.81
C MET A 22 1.67 -18.64 0.72
N SER A 23 1.67 -19.30 1.87
CA SER A 23 1.25 -20.69 2.02
C SER A 23 0.50 -20.84 3.33
N VAL A 24 -0.72 -21.35 3.26
CA VAL A 24 -1.57 -21.63 4.44
C VAL A 24 -0.99 -22.73 5.34
N ASP A 25 -0.02 -23.49 4.84
CA ASP A 25 0.72 -24.47 5.64
C ASP A 25 1.77 -23.82 6.58
N ASN A 26 2.04 -22.53 6.39
CA ASN A 26 2.98 -21.76 7.21
C ASN A 26 2.25 -21.03 8.33
N ASP A 27 2.43 -21.49 9.55
CA ASP A 27 1.92 -20.82 10.74
C ASP A 27 2.69 -19.52 11.02
N VAL A 28 1.97 -18.47 11.40
CA VAL A 28 2.57 -17.19 11.78
C VAL A 28 2.92 -17.19 13.26
N ASP A 29 4.19 -17.00 13.59
CA ASP A 29 4.63 -16.72 14.95
C ASP A 29 4.24 -15.27 15.33
N HIS A 30 3.09 -15.13 15.99
CA HIS A 30 2.53 -13.82 16.38
C HIS A 30 3.43 -13.04 17.34
N ASP A 31 4.16 -13.72 18.23
CA ASP A 31 5.11 -13.07 19.14
C ASP A 31 6.29 -12.50 18.37
N LYS A 32 6.79 -13.24 17.39
CA LYS A 32 7.87 -12.80 16.50
C LYS A 32 7.39 -11.63 15.63
N ALA A 33 6.22 -11.73 15.03
CA ALA A 33 5.63 -10.66 14.21
C ALA A 33 5.47 -9.37 15.02
N SER A 34 4.95 -9.46 16.24
CA SER A 34 4.80 -8.33 17.17
C SER A 34 6.13 -7.70 17.54
N ARG A 35 7.16 -8.50 17.87
CA ARG A 35 8.51 -7.99 18.16
C ARG A 35 9.14 -7.31 16.95
N GLN A 36 8.98 -7.88 15.76
CA GLN A 36 9.50 -7.29 14.51
C GLN A 36 8.81 -5.97 14.20
N TRP A 37 7.49 -5.90 14.37
CA TRP A 37 6.73 -4.68 14.16
C TRP A 37 7.13 -3.56 15.16
N LEU A 38 7.30 -3.89 16.46
CA LEU A 38 7.81 -2.95 17.44
C LEU A 38 9.21 -2.44 17.10
N ASN A 39 10.10 -3.31 16.63
CA ASN A 39 11.43 -2.92 16.21
C ASN A 39 11.39 -1.98 15.00
N LEU A 40 10.54 -2.26 14.01
CA LEU A 40 10.36 -1.41 12.83
C LEU A 40 9.84 -0.03 13.24
N THR A 41 8.75 0.03 14.00
CA THR A 41 8.13 1.30 14.43
C THR A 41 9.08 2.15 15.28
N ASN A 42 9.85 1.53 16.19
CA ASN A 42 10.86 2.23 16.97
C ASN A 42 12.00 2.79 16.09
N LYS A 43 12.43 2.06 15.07
CA LYS A 43 13.45 2.56 14.11
C LYS A 43 12.90 3.72 13.30
N LEU A 44 11.68 3.64 12.80
CA LEU A 44 11.03 4.73 12.08
C LEU A 44 10.93 6.00 12.93
N LEU A 45 10.50 5.88 14.19
CA LEU A 45 10.48 6.98 15.15
C LEU A 45 11.88 7.55 15.40
N GLY A 46 12.87 6.67 15.56
CA GLY A 46 14.29 7.07 15.72
C GLY A 46 14.87 7.81 14.50
N CYS A 47 14.34 7.55 13.30
CA CYS A 47 14.65 8.30 12.08
C CYS A 47 13.83 9.59 11.92
N GLY A 48 13.01 9.96 12.89
CA GLY A 48 12.22 11.19 12.89
C GLY A 48 10.92 11.09 12.10
N ALA A 49 10.45 9.88 11.76
CA ALA A 49 9.12 9.70 11.19
C ALA A 49 8.03 9.95 12.23
N LYS A 50 6.88 10.47 11.78
CA LYS A 50 5.65 10.52 12.57
C LYS A 50 4.78 9.34 12.18
N LEU A 51 4.42 8.50 13.16
CA LEU A 51 3.56 7.35 12.92
C LEU A 51 2.11 7.69 13.21
N HIS A 52 1.26 7.20 12.33
CA HIS A 52 -0.19 7.17 12.50
C HIS A 52 -0.61 5.71 12.60
N PHE A 53 -1.63 5.45 13.38
CA PHE A 53 -2.09 4.09 13.64
C PHE A 53 -3.51 3.90 13.13
N ILE A 54 -3.76 2.75 12.52
CA ILE A 54 -5.09 2.24 12.25
C ILE A 54 -5.30 0.97 13.08
N GLU A 55 -6.48 0.83 13.66
CA GLU A 55 -6.83 -0.37 14.43
C GLU A 55 -6.93 -1.58 13.50
N PRO A 56 -6.31 -2.71 13.86
CA PRO A 56 -6.43 -3.94 13.09
C PRO A 56 -7.82 -4.55 13.24
N ASP A 57 -8.28 -5.23 12.20
CA ASP A 57 -9.56 -5.95 12.21
C ASP A 57 -9.32 -7.45 11.96
N ALA A 58 -9.89 -8.30 12.82
CA ALA A 58 -9.70 -9.75 12.75
C ALA A 58 -10.20 -10.39 11.45
N ARG A 59 -11.05 -9.69 10.70
CA ARG A 59 -11.54 -10.13 9.38
C ARG A 59 -10.51 -9.95 8.27
N PHE A 60 -9.51 -9.07 8.47
CA PHE A 60 -8.58 -8.65 7.43
C PHE A 60 -7.12 -8.74 7.92
N PRO A 61 -6.54 -9.95 7.89
CA PRO A 61 -5.17 -10.17 8.38
C PRO A 61 -4.10 -9.37 7.64
N ASP A 62 -4.37 -8.98 6.39
CA ASP A 62 -3.43 -8.25 5.54
C ASP A 62 -3.45 -6.71 5.77
N MET A 63 -4.23 -6.19 6.71
CA MET A 63 -4.22 -4.75 7.06
C MET A 63 -2.85 -4.23 7.51
N VAL A 64 -1.93 -5.11 7.91
CA VAL A 64 -0.55 -4.75 8.23
C VAL A 64 0.22 -4.15 7.05
N PHE A 65 -0.20 -4.47 5.81
CA PHE A 65 0.38 -3.95 4.58
C PHE A 65 -0.27 -2.60 4.20
N THR A 66 -0.06 -1.59 5.03
CA THR A 66 -0.70 -0.27 4.91
C THR A 66 -0.31 0.51 3.66
N ALA A 67 0.80 0.17 2.99
CA ALA A 67 1.15 0.71 1.67
C ALA A 67 0.05 0.45 0.64
N ASN A 68 -0.65 -0.68 0.76
CA ASN A 68 -1.76 -1.01 -0.14
C ASN A 68 -3.08 -0.25 0.17
N ALA A 69 -3.13 0.59 1.21
CA ALA A 69 -4.35 1.33 1.57
C ALA A 69 -4.79 2.36 0.53
N GLY A 70 -3.82 2.95 -0.18
CA GLY A 70 -4.05 3.97 -1.19
C GLY A 70 -2.76 4.71 -1.53
N LEU A 71 -2.80 5.56 -2.56
CA LEU A 71 -1.71 6.47 -2.90
C LEU A 71 -1.96 7.84 -2.25
N VAL A 72 -1.05 8.26 -1.38
CA VAL A 72 -1.13 9.54 -0.69
C VAL A 72 -0.34 10.62 -1.46
N HIS A 73 -1.04 11.61 -1.99
CA HIS A 73 -0.42 12.81 -2.55
C HIS A 73 -0.27 13.87 -1.46
N LYS A 74 0.94 13.96 -0.89
CA LYS A 74 1.25 14.80 0.29
C LYS A 74 0.96 16.28 0.06
N LYS A 75 1.30 16.81 -1.13
CA LYS A 75 1.15 18.24 -1.46
C LYS A 75 -0.30 18.75 -1.33
N THR A 76 -1.28 17.91 -1.67
CA THR A 76 -2.72 18.26 -1.65
C THR A 76 -3.49 17.56 -0.54
N ARG A 77 -2.83 16.75 0.28
CA ARG A 77 -3.46 15.91 1.31
C ARG A 77 -4.63 15.07 0.74
N THR A 78 -4.41 14.55 -0.47
CA THR A 78 -5.37 13.71 -1.18
C THR A 78 -4.90 12.27 -1.16
N VAL A 79 -5.81 11.32 -1.01
CA VAL A 79 -5.55 9.89 -1.20
C VAL A 79 -6.40 9.35 -2.34
N ILE A 80 -5.76 8.63 -3.28
CA ILE A 80 -6.47 7.75 -4.20
C ILE A 80 -6.62 6.41 -3.48
N LEU A 81 -7.84 6.08 -3.10
CA LEU A 81 -8.14 4.90 -2.29
C LEU A 81 -8.00 3.62 -3.13
N SER A 82 -7.48 2.57 -2.52
CA SER A 82 -7.34 1.29 -3.19
C SER A 82 -8.68 0.62 -3.48
N ASN A 83 -8.73 -0.06 -4.62
CA ASN A 83 -9.75 -1.01 -5.04
C ASN A 83 -9.08 -2.38 -5.17
N PHE A 84 -9.10 -3.16 -4.10
CA PHE A 84 -8.40 -4.44 -4.04
C PHE A 84 -8.95 -5.44 -5.06
N ARG A 85 -8.04 -6.10 -5.78
CA ARG A 85 -8.38 -7.16 -6.75
C ARG A 85 -8.97 -8.38 -6.05
N HIS A 86 -8.31 -8.84 -4.99
CA HIS A 86 -8.70 -10.03 -4.26
C HIS A 86 -9.79 -9.72 -3.25
N ARG A 87 -10.88 -10.52 -3.29
CA ARG A 87 -12.06 -10.35 -2.43
C ARG A 87 -11.72 -10.39 -0.94
N GLU A 88 -10.67 -11.13 -0.59
CA GLU A 88 -10.17 -11.31 0.78
C GLU A 88 -9.77 -9.96 1.41
N ARG A 89 -9.32 -9.02 0.58
CA ARG A 89 -8.89 -7.69 1.00
C ARG A 89 -9.89 -6.56 0.70
N GLN A 90 -10.93 -6.81 -0.10
CA GLN A 90 -11.84 -5.74 -0.53
C GLN A 90 -12.52 -5.01 0.62
N GLY A 91 -12.80 -5.71 1.74
CA GLY A 91 -13.38 -5.09 2.92
C GLY A 91 -12.46 -4.14 3.68
N GLU A 92 -11.15 -4.22 3.48
CA GLU A 92 -10.17 -3.27 4.06
C GLU A 92 -10.42 -1.84 3.56
N LYS A 93 -10.88 -1.69 2.32
CA LYS A 93 -11.15 -0.40 1.67
C LYS A 93 -11.98 0.53 2.55
N GLN A 94 -13.05 0.05 3.14
CA GLN A 94 -13.93 0.89 3.96
C GLN A 94 -13.23 1.36 5.23
N LEU A 95 -12.44 0.50 5.88
CA LEU A 95 -11.71 0.85 7.11
C LEU A 95 -10.64 1.92 6.82
N PHE A 96 -9.89 1.77 5.74
CA PHE A 96 -8.91 2.77 5.32
C PHE A 96 -9.59 4.08 4.89
N LYS A 97 -10.71 4.02 4.16
CA LYS A 97 -11.49 5.21 3.78
C LYS A 97 -11.90 6.02 5.00
N ASP A 98 -12.50 5.35 6.00
CA ASP A 98 -12.96 6.01 7.22
C ASP A 98 -11.78 6.62 7.98
N TRP A 99 -10.65 5.90 8.05
CA TRP A 99 -9.45 6.42 8.66
C TRP A 99 -8.95 7.69 7.96
N PHE A 100 -8.82 7.69 6.64
CA PHE A 100 -8.37 8.85 5.87
C PHE A 100 -9.30 10.05 6.02
N LEU A 101 -10.61 9.86 5.94
CA LEU A 101 -11.60 10.91 6.13
C LEU A 101 -11.51 11.53 7.52
N ASN A 102 -11.43 10.69 8.57
CA ASN A 102 -11.32 11.14 9.96
C ASN A 102 -10.00 11.87 10.26
N ASN A 103 -8.97 11.63 9.45
CA ASN A 103 -7.68 12.31 9.55
C ASN A 103 -7.52 13.48 8.56
N GLY A 104 -8.62 13.95 7.94
CA GLY A 104 -8.66 15.18 7.15
C GLY A 104 -8.04 15.05 5.75
N TYR A 105 -8.02 13.85 5.18
CA TYR A 105 -7.64 13.63 3.78
C TYR A 105 -8.84 13.80 2.86
N ARG A 106 -8.60 14.36 1.68
CA ARG A 106 -9.54 14.26 0.56
C ARG A 106 -9.42 12.85 -0.03
N VAL A 107 -10.47 12.05 0.09
CA VAL A 107 -10.50 10.68 -0.46
C VAL A 107 -11.11 10.69 -1.85
N ILE A 108 -10.42 10.08 -2.80
CA ILE A 108 -10.88 9.86 -4.17
C ILE A 108 -10.96 8.36 -4.41
N GLU A 109 -12.09 7.92 -4.92
CA GLU A 109 -12.34 6.53 -5.28
C GLU A 109 -12.31 6.36 -6.80
N LEU A 110 -11.66 5.31 -7.26
CA LEU A 110 -11.72 4.87 -8.64
C LEU A 110 -13.04 4.12 -8.92
N PRO A 111 -13.46 4.02 -10.20
CA PRO A 111 -14.57 3.15 -10.57
C PRO A 111 -14.38 1.73 -10.01
N GLU A 112 -15.45 1.10 -9.51
CA GLU A 112 -15.37 -0.22 -8.86
C GLU A 112 -14.80 -1.32 -9.77
N SER A 113 -14.96 -1.17 -11.09
CA SER A 113 -14.43 -2.11 -12.08
C SER A 113 -12.93 -2.01 -12.32
N ILE A 114 -12.24 -1.03 -11.71
CA ILE A 114 -10.80 -0.78 -11.92
C ILE A 114 -10.06 -1.10 -10.63
N CYS A 115 -9.21 -2.12 -10.68
CA CYS A 115 -8.36 -2.48 -9.54
C CYS A 115 -7.16 -1.55 -9.43
N PHE A 116 -6.82 -1.21 -8.18
CA PHE A 116 -5.66 -0.43 -7.81
C PHE A 116 -5.27 -0.74 -6.36
N GLU A 117 -3.99 -1.01 -6.09
CA GLU A 117 -3.54 -1.41 -4.75
C GLU A 117 -2.49 -0.46 -4.15
N GLY A 118 -2.79 0.85 -4.21
CA GLY A 118 -2.09 1.89 -3.44
C GLY A 118 -0.60 2.07 -3.77
N GLU A 119 0.17 2.42 -2.74
CA GLU A 119 1.62 2.61 -2.83
C GLU A 119 2.38 1.29 -3.03
N GLY A 120 1.73 0.12 -2.98
CA GLY A 120 2.29 -1.12 -3.48
C GLY A 120 2.61 -1.06 -4.98
N ASP A 121 1.75 -0.37 -5.75
CA ASP A 121 1.91 -0.22 -7.21
C ASP A 121 2.09 1.24 -7.66
N ALA A 122 2.26 2.20 -6.75
CA ALA A 122 2.35 3.61 -7.08
C ALA A 122 3.44 4.31 -6.26
N LEU A 123 4.56 4.66 -6.88
CA LEU A 123 5.73 5.21 -6.21
C LEU A 123 6.17 6.52 -6.87
N PHE A 124 6.35 7.58 -6.09
CA PHE A 124 6.92 8.83 -6.57
C PHE A 124 8.45 8.78 -6.62
N LEU A 125 9.01 9.18 -7.74
CA LEU A 125 10.42 9.52 -7.90
C LEU A 125 10.51 10.98 -8.34
N GLY A 126 10.82 11.87 -7.42
CA GLY A 126 10.66 13.31 -7.64
C GLY A 126 9.19 13.67 -7.90
N ASP A 127 8.93 14.36 -9.01
CA ASP A 127 7.58 14.72 -9.44
C ASP A 127 6.93 13.70 -10.41
N THR A 128 7.64 12.62 -10.76
CA THR A 128 7.14 11.57 -11.66
C THR A 128 6.58 10.40 -10.85
N LEU A 129 5.39 9.94 -11.23
CA LEU A 129 4.73 8.79 -10.61
C LEU A 129 5.01 7.51 -11.42
N PHE A 130 5.63 6.52 -10.79
CA PHE A 130 5.79 5.18 -11.35
C PHE A 130 4.59 4.33 -10.93
N LEU A 131 3.95 3.70 -11.91
CA LEU A 131 2.73 2.92 -11.72
C LEU A 131 2.90 1.50 -12.25
N GLY A 132 2.86 0.51 -11.35
CA GLY A 132 2.90 -0.91 -11.67
C GLY A 132 1.54 -1.42 -12.15
N TYR A 133 1.54 -2.41 -13.08
CA TYR A 133 0.35 -3.10 -13.50
C TYR A 133 0.66 -4.55 -13.89
N GLY A 134 -0.36 -5.40 -13.97
CA GLY A 134 -0.26 -6.78 -14.42
C GLY A 134 -0.93 -7.77 -13.45
N PHE A 135 -0.57 -7.75 -12.16
CA PHE A 135 -1.10 -8.72 -11.19
C PHE A 135 -2.21 -8.15 -10.32
N ARG A 136 -2.04 -6.95 -9.77
CA ARG A 136 -2.95 -6.36 -8.79
C ARG A 136 -3.63 -5.10 -9.30
N THR A 137 -2.91 -4.23 -9.94
CA THR A 137 -3.39 -2.96 -10.47
C THR A 137 -3.66 -3.06 -11.97
N ASP A 138 -4.76 -2.47 -12.42
CA ASP A 138 -5.12 -2.38 -13.83
C ASP A 138 -4.46 -1.18 -14.50
N LEU A 139 -3.92 -1.36 -15.70
CA LEU A 139 -3.35 -0.27 -16.52
C LEU A 139 -4.32 0.90 -16.69
N ALA A 140 -5.64 0.62 -16.75
CA ALA A 140 -6.67 1.64 -16.89
C ALA A 140 -6.72 2.64 -15.72
N SER A 141 -6.21 2.27 -14.54
CA SER A 141 -6.13 3.18 -13.39
C SER A 141 -5.12 4.30 -13.57
N HIS A 142 -4.04 4.08 -14.32
CA HIS A 142 -2.86 4.95 -14.39
C HIS A 142 -3.21 6.35 -14.87
N LYS A 143 -3.90 6.44 -16.02
CA LYS A 143 -4.30 7.73 -16.57
C LYS A 143 -5.26 8.48 -15.64
N ILE A 144 -6.20 7.77 -15.03
CA ILE A 144 -7.17 8.38 -14.10
C ILE A 144 -6.46 8.96 -12.89
N ILE A 145 -5.50 8.22 -12.32
CA ILE A 145 -4.71 8.64 -11.16
C ILE A 145 -3.86 9.86 -11.52
N ALA A 146 -3.12 9.78 -12.62
CA ALA A 146 -2.23 10.85 -13.08
C ALA A 146 -2.98 12.14 -13.40
N ASP A 147 -4.10 12.05 -14.12
CA ASP A 147 -4.97 13.21 -14.42
C ASP A 147 -5.55 13.82 -13.14
N THR A 148 -5.98 12.97 -12.18
CA THR A 148 -6.57 13.42 -10.91
C THR A 148 -5.57 14.17 -10.04
N LEU A 149 -4.31 13.72 -10.03
CA LEU A 149 -3.24 14.34 -9.25
C LEU A 149 -2.48 15.42 -10.01
N ASN A 150 -2.71 15.53 -11.31
CA ASN A 150 -2.00 16.42 -12.25
C ASN A 150 -0.48 16.20 -12.19
N VAL A 151 -0.05 14.95 -12.43
CA VAL A 151 1.35 14.50 -12.40
C VAL A 151 1.71 13.72 -13.67
N ASP A 152 2.99 13.78 -14.05
CA ASP A 152 3.54 12.89 -15.06
C ASP A 152 3.70 11.47 -14.51
N TYR A 153 3.55 10.46 -15.38
CA TYR A 153 3.66 9.07 -14.95
C TYR A 153 4.37 8.16 -15.95
N ILE A 154 4.90 7.07 -15.43
CA ILE A 154 5.50 5.97 -16.18
C ILE A 154 4.79 4.68 -15.77
N SER A 155 4.27 3.93 -16.76
CA SER A 155 3.67 2.61 -16.51
C SER A 155 4.74 1.53 -16.56
N CYS A 156 4.80 0.69 -15.51
CA CYS A 156 5.73 -0.41 -15.35
C CYS A 156 4.96 -1.74 -15.38
N GLU A 157 5.20 -2.58 -16.39
CA GLU A 157 4.61 -3.91 -16.44
C GLU A 157 5.34 -4.87 -15.49
N LEU A 158 4.58 -5.52 -14.62
CA LEU A 158 5.09 -6.58 -13.74
C LEU A 158 4.88 -7.92 -14.44
N VAL A 159 5.98 -8.61 -14.74
CA VAL A 159 5.95 -9.84 -15.56
C VAL A 159 6.26 -11.11 -14.76
N ASP A 160 6.83 -10.98 -13.56
CA ASP A 160 7.16 -12.10 -12.69
C ASP A 160 6.20 -12.14 -11.49
N PRO A 161 5.47 -13.24 -11.26
CA PRO A 161 4.53 -13.37 -10.16
C PRO A 161 5.16 -13.31 -8.76
N TYR A 162 6.47 -13.45 -8.63
CA TYR A 162 7.19 -13.21 -7.39
C TYR A 162 7.32 -11.72 -7.07
N PHE A 163 7.26 -10.86 -8.09
CA PHE A 163 7.24 -9.40 -7.97
C PHE A 163 5.86 -8.87 -8.36
N TYR A 164 4.85 -9.26 -7.58
CA TYR A 164 3.44 -8.99 -7.88
C TYR A 164 2.97 -7.55 -7.56
N HIS A 165 3.83 -6.77 -6.90
CA HIS A 165 3.70 -5.32 -6.69
C HIS A 165 4.98 -4.60 -7.09
N LEU A 166 4.84 -3.33 -7.48
CA LEU A 166 5.97 -2.49 -7.88
C LEU A 166 6.97 -2.28 -6.74
N ASP A 167 6.51 -2.08 -5.51
CA ASP A 167 7.33 -1.88 -4.32
C ASP A 167 8.15 -3.13 -3.93
N THR A 168 7.88 -4.28 -4.51
CA THR A 168 8.67 -5.50 -4.31
C THR A 168 9.92 -5.55 -5.18
N CYS A 169 10.01 -4.73 -6.22
CA CYS A 169 11.12 -4.73 -7.17
C CYS A 169 11.63 -3.33 -7.55
N LEU A 170 11.03 -2.26 -7.03
CA LEU A 170 11.46 -0.89 -7.30
C LEU A 170 11.38 -0.06 -6.01
N MET A 171 12.50 0.58 -5.63
CA MET A 171 12.58 1.39 -4.42
C MET A 171 13.21 2.76 -4.73
N PRO A 172 12.43 3.84 -4.76
CA PRO A 172 12.97 5.20 -4.81
C PRO A 172 13.74 5.53 -3.53
N MET A 173 15.00 5.96 -3.68
CA MET A 173 15.85 6.37 -2.56
C MET A 173 15.77 7.87 -2.30
N ASP A 174 15.73 8.63 -3.38
CA ASP A 174 15.57 10.09 -3.39
C ASP A 174 14.92 10.52 -4.72
N ASP A 175 14.90 11.81 -5.02
CA ASP A 175 14.28 12.34 -6.23
C ASP A 175 14.99 11.96 -7.55
N ARG A 176 16.11 11.23 -7.50
CA ARG A 176 16.98 10.93 -8.67
C ARG A 176 17.48 9.51 -8.72
N VAL A 177 17.43 8.78 -7.61
CA VAL A 177 18.02 7.44 -7.49
C VAL A 177 16.93 6.43 -7.15
N VAL A 178 16.88 5.36 -7.92
CA VAL A 178 16.01 4.22 -7.70
C VAL A 178 16.81 2.93 -7.74
N PHE A 179 16.47 1.98 -6.88
CA PHE A 179 16.94 0.60 -6.96
C PHE A 179 15.85 -0.27 -7.58
N PHE A 180 16.26 -1.22 -8.43
CA PHE A 180 15.38 -2.20 -9.09
C PHE A 180 16.11 -3.52 -9.32
#